data_ff7e97744e4ca3ab1d2934c1488ba103
#
_entry.id   ff7e97744e4ca3ab1d2934c1488ba103
#
_cell.length_a   1.000
_cell.length_b   1.000
_cell.length_c   1.000
_cell.angle_alpha   90.00
_cell.angle_beta   90.00
_cell.angle_gamma   90.00
#
_symmetry.space_group_name_H-M   'P 1'
#
loop_
_entity.id
_entity.type
_entity.pdbx_description
1 polymer ?
#
loop_
_entity_poly.entity_id
_entity_poly.type
_entity_poly.pdbx_seq_one_letter_code
_entity_poly.pdbx_strand_id
1 'polypeptide(L)'
;PPYSIVWVYPKGTKSQIKSRIRELDALGVEGISFQGELQVDTISILGKGYAGIVVLGKMGRKKVAVKIRRNDSPRKNLEKEAVLLKIINKHKIGPKLIASSKNFLVMEYLDGEKVGDWVDGLKKNGNSSQLKLIIKKVLEDCYSLDRIGLDHGELSNLSKHVIVGKKTTIIDFESSSMDRKVSNVTSATQAFCIGSRISKIIGRVYKIPKKQKMITVLRRYKHEGTRESFENLLAVLKL
;
A
#
# COMPACT_ATOMS: atom_id res chain seq x y z
N PRO A 1 4.19 16.51 -26.58
CA PRO A 1 2.99 16.73 -25.82
C PRO A 1 3.32 16.85 -24.33
N PRO A 2 2.62 17.67 -23.55
CA PRO A 2 2.91 17.85 -22.10
C PRO A 2 2.90 16.53 -21.33
N TYR A 3 2.14 15.55 -21.76
CA TYR A 3 2.03 14.23 -21.11
C TYR A 3 3.27 13.34 -21.28
N SER A 4 4.25 13.73 -22.07
CA SER A 4 5.43 12.89 -22.34
C SER A 4 6.30 12.69 -21.10
N ILE A 5 6.25 13.62 -20.15
CA ILE A 5 6.98 13.54 -18.89
C ILE A 5 6.64 12.31 -18.06
N VAL A 6 5.37 11.85 -18.08
CA VAL A 6 4.91 10.69 -17.32
C VAL A 6 5.68 9.42 -17.68
N TRP A 7 6.04 9.27 -18.97
CA TRP A 7 6.75 8.09 -19.45
C TRP A 7 8.19 8.01 -18.98
N VAL A 8 8.83 9.16 -18.74
CA VAL A 8 10.28 9.25 -18.51
C VAL A 8 10.66 10.16 -17.34
N TYR A 9 9.74 10.32 -16.38
CA TYR A 9 9.92 11.22 -15.24
C TYR A 9 11.24 10.95 -14.48
N PRO A 10 12.00 12.01 -14.07
CA PRO A 10 11.70 13.44 -14.25
C PRO A 10 12.07 13.98 -15.63
N LYS A 11 12.89 13.30 -16.41
CA LYS A 11 13.30 13.68 -17.77
C LYS A 11 13.78 12.46 -18.56
N GLY A 12 13.69 12.54 -19.89
CA GLY A 12 14.16 11.48 -20.78
C GLY A 12 14.07 11.87 -22.25
N THR A 13 14.48 10.95 -23.12
CA THR A 13 14.54 11.15 -24.59
C THR A 13 13.26 10.72 -25.28
N LYS A 14 13.03 11.25 -26.50
CA LYS A 14 11.92 10.81 -27.36
C LYS A 14 11.98 9.31 -27.68
N SER A 15 13.17 8.74 -27.80
CA SER A 15 13.37 7.30 -28.03
C SER A 15 12.91 6.48 -26.83
N GLN A 16 13.25 6.90 -25.60
CA GLN A 16 12.78 6.24 -24.37
C GLN A 16 11.26 6.30 -24.23
N ILE A 17 10.63 7.43 -24.58
CA ILE A 17 9.17 7.56 -24.57
C ILE A 17 8.55 6.54 -25.52
N LYS A 18 9.01 6.49 -26.78
CA LYS A 18 8.50 5.52 -27.79
C LYS A 18 8.69 4.08 -27.33
N SER A 19 9.85 3.74 -26.73
CA SER A 19 10.13 2.40 -26.22
C SER A 19 9.15 2.02 -25.09
N ARG A 20 8.92 2.92 -24.13
CA ARG A 20 8.01 2.67 -23.00
C ARG A 20 6.55 2.59 -23.41
N ILE A 21 6.12 3.37 -24.40
CA ILE A 21 4.76 3.24 -24.97
C ILE A 21 4.56 1.85 -25.55
N ARG A 22 5.51 1.36 -26.39
CA ARG A 22 5.45 0.00 -26.95
C ARG A 22 5.48 -1.08 -25.85
N GLU A 23 6.30 -0.88 -24.82
CA GLU A 23 6.38 -1.79 -23.67
C GLU A 23 5.05 -1.89 -22.95
N LEU A 24 4.36 -0.77 -22.72
CA LEU A 24 3.06 -0.74 -22.05
C LEU A 24 1.95 -1.34 -22.90
N ASP A 25 1.95 -1.02 -24.20
CA ASP A 25 1.02 -1.57 -25.19
C ASP A 25 1.11 -3.10 -25.24
N ALA A 26 2.34 -3.64 -25.25
CA ALA A 26 2.59 -5.09 -25.16
C ALA A 26 2.06 -5.75 -23.87
N LEU A 27 1.80 -4.98 -22.80
CA LEU A 27 1.16 -5.45 -21.58
C LEU A 27 -0.38 -5.39 -21.66
N GLY A 28 -0.94 -4.97 -22.80
CA GLY A 28 -2.38 -4.88 -23.04
C GLY A 28 -3.05 -3.64 -22.43
N VAL A 29 -2.29 -2.59 -22.09
CA VAL A 29 -2.85 -1.32 -21.63
C VAL A 29 -3.09 -0.41 -22.81
N GLU A 30 -4.37 -0.17 -23.11
CA GLU A 30 -4.84 0.57 -24.29
C GLU A 30 -4.71 2.10 -24.14
N GLY A 31 -4.62 2.59 -22.90
CA GLY A 31 -4.51 4.01 -22.64
C GLY A 31 -4.27 4.32 -21.17
N ILE A 32 -3.79 5.54 -20.89
CA ILE A 32 -3.64 6.08 -19.55
C ILE A 32 -4.49 7.34 -19.38
N SER A 33 -4.94 7.57 -18.16
CA SER A 33 -5.72 8.74 -17.78
C SER A 33 -5.01 9.47 -16.64
N PHE A 34 -5.03 10.78 -16.71
CA PHE A 34 -4.38 11.65 -15.74
C PHE A 34 -5.40 12.16 -14.75
N GLN A 35 -5.47 11.49 -13.61
CA GLN A 35 -6.35 11.84 -12.50
C GLN A 35 -5.71 11.42 -11.17
N GLY A 36 -6.15 12.03 -10.09
CA GLY A 36 -5.66 11.82 -8.74
C GLY A 36 -5.30 13.16 -8.09
N GLU A 37 -4.96 13.11 -6.81
CA GLU A 37 -4.68 14.31 -5.99
C GLU A 37 -3.23 14.80 -6.11
N LEU A 38 -2.32 13.93 -6.54
CA LEU A 38 -0.92 14.29 -6.70
C LEU A 38 -0.66 14.81 -8.10
N GLN A 39 0.36 15.68 -8.23
CA GLN A 39 0.76 16.25 -9.50
C GLN A 39 2.24 15.99 -9.82
N VAL A 40 2.50 15.79 -11.08
CA VAL A 40 3.83 15.86 -11.71
C VAL A 40 3.74 16.88 -12.82
N ASP A 41 4.43 18.02 -12.62
CA ASP A 41 4.19 19.26 -13.38
C ASP A 41 2.69 19.64 -13.32
N THR A 42 2.01 19.68 -14.46
CA THR A 42 0.56 19.98 -14.58
C THR A 42 -0.31 18.72 -14.68
N ILE A 43 0.27 17.53 -14.48
CA ILE A 43 -0.43 16.25 -14.75
C ILE A 43 -0.82 15.62 -13.42
N SER A 44 -2.12 15.35 -13.25
CA SER A 44 -2.64 14.62 -12.10
C SER A 44 -2.28 13.14 -12.17
N ILE A 45 -1.85 12.55 -11.04
CA ILE A 45 -1.45 11.16 -10.93
C ILE A 45 -2.03 10.52 -9.66
N LEU A 46 -2.16 9.19 -9.64
CA LEU A 46 -2.68 8.45 -8.47
C LEU A 46 -1.65 8.36 -7.35
N GLY A 47 -0.36 8.29 -7.69
CA GLY A 47 0.70 8.11 -6.70
C GLY A 47 2.08 8.47 -7.22
N LYS A 48 2.97 8.86 -6.30
CA LYS A 48 4.39 9.14 -6.58
C LYS A 48 5.22 8.51 -5.46
N GLY A 49 6.01 7.52 -5.82
CA GLY A 49 6.93 6.82 -4.93
C GLY A 49 8.39 7.07 -5.29
N TYR A 50 9.27 6.39 -4.56
CA TYR A 50 10.71 6.47 -4.78
C TYR A 50 11.13 5.86 -6.13
N ALA A 51 10.60 4.68 -6.49
CA ALA A 51 10.95 4.01 -7.74
C ALA A 51 10.05 4.39 -8.93
N GLY A 52 8.81 4.83 -8.70
CA GLY A 52 7.85 5.02 -9.77
C GLY A 52 6.77 6.06 -9.50
N ILE A 53 6.05 6.40 -10.54
CA ILE A 53 4.78 7.13 -10.48
C ILE A 53 3.65 6.17 -10.84
N VAL A 54 2.47 6.40 -10.28
CA VAL A 54 1.29 5.55 -10.53
C VAL A 54 0.22 6.38 -11.23
N VAL A 55 -0.26 5.90 -12.36
CA VAL A 55 -1.34 6.51 -13.15
C VAL A 55 -2.49 5.53 -13.32
N LEU A 56 -3.67 6.05 -13.69
CA LEU A 56 -4.78 5.20 -14.08
C LEU A 56 -4.56 4.72 -15.52
N GLY A 57 -4.75 3.42 -15.74
CA GLY A 57 -4.75 2.78 -17.06
C GLY A 57 -6.10 2.16 -17.39
N LYS A 58 -6.26 1.81 -18.67
CA LYS A 58 -7.42 1.10 -19.22
C LYS A 58 -6.96 -0.18 -19.92
N MET A 59 -7.59 -1.31 -19.56
CA MET A 59 -7.45 -2.61 -20.24
C MET A 59 -8.86 -3.14 -20.57
N GLY A 60 -9.25 -3.11 -21.81
CA GLY A 60 -10.62 -3.41 -22.22
C GLY A 60 -11.62 -2.50 -21.49
N ARG A 61 -12.55 -3.10 -20.75
CA ARG A 61 -13.54 -2.38 -19.92
C ARG A 61 -13.05 -2.11 -18.47
N LYS A 62 -11.84 -2.53 -18.10
CA LYS A 62 -11.35 -2.45 -16.72
C LYS A 62 -10.41 -1.26 -16.52
N LYS A 63 -10.59 -0.59 -15.38
CA LYS A 63 -9.58 0.33 -14.84
C LYS A 63 -8.45 -0.48 -14.20
N VAL A 64 -7.20 -0.06 -14.42
CA VAL A 64 -6.00 -0.63 -13.82
C VAL A 64 -5.11 0.47 -13.25
N ALA A 65 -4.32 0.17 -12.24
CA ALA A 65 -3.25 1.04 -11.77
C ALA A 65 -1.95 0.66 -12.48
N VAL A 66 -1.30 1.63 -13.10
CA VAL A 66 -0.04 1.44 -13.83
C VAL A 66 1.07 2.17 -13.08
N LYS A 67 1.97 1.41 -12.45
CA LYS A 67 3.22 1.97 -11.88
C LYS A 67 4.25 2.04 -12.99
N ILE A 68 4.78 3.22 -13.23
CA ILE A 68 5.77 3.54 -14.25
C ILE A 68 7.08 3.85 -13.54
N ARG A 69 8.15 3.10 -13.84
CA ARG A 69 9.47 3.32 -13.24
C ARG A 69 10.03 4.69 -13.62
N ARG A 70 10.48 5.45 -12.63
CA ARG A 70 11.15 6.73 -12.83
C ARG A 70 12.52 6.53 -13.49
N ASN A 71 12.92 7.45 -14.34
CA ASN A 71 14.25 7.41 -14.98
C ASN A 71 15.40 7.66 -14.00
N ASP A 72 15.15 8.46 -12.96
CA ASP A 72 16.10 8.75 -11.87
C ASP A 72 16.03 7.74 -10.71
N SER A 73 15.21 6.68 -10.85
CA SER A 73 15.14 5.63 -9.86
C SER A 73 16.48 4.89 -9.75
N PRO A 74 17.01 4.65 -8.53
CA PRO A 74 18.17 3.81 -8.33
C PRO A 74 17.91 2.34 -8.68
N ARG A 75 16.64 1.95 -8.82
CA ARG A 75 16.25 0.60 -9.24
C ARG A 75 16.30 0.48 -10.75
N LYS A 76 17.04 -0.51 -11.25
CA LYS A 76 17.19 -0.77 -12.70
C LYS A 76 15.90 -1.25 -13.36
N ASN A 77 15.02 -1.92 -12.58
CA ASN A 77 13.75 -2.49 -13.04
C ASN A 77 12.75 -2.59 -11.88
N LEU A 78 11.52 -3.01 -12.17
CA LEU A 78 10.44 -3.29 -11.20
C LEU A 78 10.24 -4.79 -10.93
N GLU A 79 11.15 -5.65 -11.38
CA GLU A 79 11.01 -7.12 -11.31
C GLU A 79 10.93 -7.62 -9.86
N LYS A 80 11.77 -7.09 -8.96
CA LYS A 80 11.72 -7.48 -7.54
C LYS A 80 10.34 -7.21 -6.95
N GLU A 81 9.76 -6.04 -7.20
CA GLU A 81 8.43 -5.68 -6.72
C GLU A 81 7.34 -6.57 -7.35
N ALA A 82 7.47 -6.89 -8.65
CA ALA A 82 6.57 -7.83 -9.31
C ALA A 82 6.60 -9.24 -8.68
N VAL A 83 7.78 -9.74 -8.34
CA VAL A 83 7.94 -11.04 -7.66
C VAL A 83 7.29 -11.01 -6.28
N LEU A 84 7.53 -9.96 -5.49
CA LEU A 84 6.92 -9.80 -4.17
C LEU A 84 5.38 -9.72 -4.27
N LEU A 85 4.84 -8.95 -5.22
CA LEU A 85 3.40 -8.91 -5.46
C LEU A 85 2.82 -10.28 -5.83
N LYS A 86 3.50 -11.07 -6.67
CA LYS A 86 3.07 -12.44 -6.98
C LYS A 86 3.00 -13.33 -5.73
N ILE A 87 3.97 -13.20 -4.82
CA ILE A 87 4.00 -13.96 -3.57
C ILE A 87 2.81 -13.56 -2.69
N ILE A 88 2.64 -12.28 -2.40
CA ILE A 88 1.58 -11.82 -1.49
C ILE A 88 0.18 -12.00 -2.08
N ASN A 89 0.03 -11.96 -3.39
CA ASN A 89 -1.25 -12.20 -4.05
C ASN A 89 -1.76 -13.64 -3.86
N LYS A 90 -0.86 -14.64 -3.67
CA LYS A 90 -1.27 -16.00 -3.27
C LYS A 90 -1.98 -16.01 -1.92
N HIS A 91 -1.68 -15.06 -1.06
CA HIS A 91 -2.30 -14.85 0.25
C HIS A 91 -3.43 -13.80 0.22
N LYS A 92 -3.86 -13.37 -0.98
CA LYS A 92 -4.91 -12.35 -1.18
C LYS A 92 -4.58 -10.99 -0.55
N ILE A 93 -3.29 -10.67 -0.43
CA ILE A 93 -2.77 -9.40 0.10
C ILE A 93 -2.29 -8.53 -1.06
N GLY A 94 -2.41 -7.20 -0.89
CA GLY A 94 -2.01 -6.21 -1.87
C GLY A 94 -2.93 -6.11 -3.10
N PRO A 95 -2.67 -5.17 -4.00
CA PRO A 95 -3.36 -5.10 -5.28
C PRO A 95 -2.95 -6.30 -6.14
N LYS A 96 -3.93 -6.89 -6.86
CA LYS A 96 -3.64 -8.01 -7.76
C LYS A 96 -2.71 -7.54 -8.89
N LEU A 97 -1.55 -8.18 -9.04
CA LEU A 97 -0.69 -7.99 -10.20
C LEU A 97 -1.35 -8.62 -11.43
N ILE A 98 -1.48 -7.85 -12.50
CA ILE A 98 -2.09 -8.28 -13.77
C ILE A 98 -1.00 -8.60 -14.78
N ALA A 99 -0.06 -7.65 -14.97
CA ALA A 99 1.07 -7.80 -15.87
C ALA A 99 2.27 -7.00 -15.34
N SER A 100 3.47 -7.34 -15.79
CA SER A 100 4.68 -6.61 -15.41
C SER A 100 5.74 -6.68 -16.50
N SER A 101 6.58 -5.66 -16.55
CA SER A 101 7.78 -5.61 -17.39
C SER A 101 8.91 -4.90 -16.65
N LYS A 102 10.01 -4.64 -17.33
CA LYS A 102 11.14 -3.90 -16.77
C LYS A 102 10.74 -2.55 -16.16
N ASN A 103 9.87 -1.80 -16.84
CA ASN A 103 9.53 -0.44 -16.47
C ASN A 103 8.09 -0.27 -15.94
N PHE A 104 7.28 -1.33 -15.94
CA PHE A 104 5.86 -1.24 -15.60
C PHE A 104 5.39 -2.35 -14.67
N LEU A 105 4.50 -1.97 -13.72
CA LEU A 105 3.61 -2.90 -13.04
C LEU A 105 2.18 -2.49 -13.38
N VAL A 106 1.41 -3.41 -13.91
CA VAL A 106 -0.03 -3.26 -14.14
C VAL A 106 -0.76 -4.02 -13.06
N MET A 107 -1.53 -3.31 -12.27
CA MET A 107 -2.17 -3.84 -11.06
C MET A 107 -3.66 -3.51 -11.05
N GLU A 108 -4.41 -4.22 -10.24
CA GLU A 108 -5.78 -3.88 -9.90
C GLU A 108 -5.88 -2.42 -9.46
N TYR A 109 -6.81 -1.67 -10.05
CA TYR A 109 -7.17 -0.34 -9.55
C TYR A 109 -8.03 -0.48 -8.31
N LEU A 110 -7.61 0.14 -7.23
CA LEU A 110 -8.32 0.16 -5.95
C LEU A 110 -9.11 1.47 -5.87
N ASP A 111 -10.44 1.35 -6.02
CA ASP A 111 -11.36 2.48 -5.87
C ASP A 111 -11.59 2.74 -4.38
N GLY A 112 -10.98 3.79 -3.85
CA GLY A 112 -11.00 4.14 -2.43
C GLY A 112 -10.00 5.24 -2.11
N GLU A 113 -9.96 5.61 -0.84
CA GLU A 113 -9.07 6.64 -0.31
C GLU A 113 -8.00 6.06 0.63
N LYS A 114 -6.94 6.77 0.87
CA LYS A 114 -5.93 6.35 1.86
C LYS A 114 -6.54 6.33 3.25
N VAL A 115 -6.14 5.35 4.07
CA VAL A 115 -6.67 5.22 5.44
C VAL A 115 -6.41 6.47 6.29
N GLY A 116 -5.37 7.25 5.98
CA GLY A 116 -5.12 8.53 6.63
C GLY A 116 -6.26 9.53 6.39
N ASP A 117 -6.67 9.68 5.14
CA ASP A 117 -7.72 10.60 4.70
C ASP A 117 -9.09 10.10 5.17
N TRP A 118 -9.32 8.77 5.06
CA TRP A 118 -10.52 8.12 5.59
C TRP A 118 -10.71 8.36 7.10
N VAL A 119 -9.61 8.25 7.88
CA VAL A 119 -9.64 8.52 9.34
C VAL A 119 -9.89 10.00 9.61
N ASP A 120 -9.36 10.91 8.80
CA ASP A 120 -9.62 12.36 8.94
C ASP A 120 -11.09 12.69 8.71
N GLY A 121 -11.78 11.95 7.86
CA GLY A 121 -13.23 12.05 7.63
C GLY A 121 -14.11 11.51 8.77
N LEU A 122 -13.54 10.81 9.76
CA LEU A 122 -14.31 10.26 10.87
C LEU A 122 -14.83 11.39 11.79
N LYS A 123 -16.15 11.47 11.93
CA LYS A 123 -16.80 12.34 12.92
C LYS A 123 -16.63 11.75 14.33
N LYS A 124 -16.73 12.61 15.37
CA LYS A 124 -16.51 12.26 16.79
C LYS A 124 -17.33 11.04 17.28
N ASN A 125 -18.47 10.75 16.66
CA ASN A 125 -19.29 9.55 16.90
C ASN A 125 -19.35 8.66 15.64
N GLY A 126 -18.29 8.66 14.84
CA GLY A 126 -18.21 7.94 13.60
C GLY A 126 -18.33 6.42 13.79
N ASN A 127 -18.48 5.71 12.69
CA ASN A 127 -18.73 4.28 12.62
C ASN A 127 -17.56 3.46 13.21
N SER A 128 -17.56 3.29 14.54
CA SER A 128 -16.52 2.52 15.25
C SER A 128 -16.44 1.07 14.80
N SER A 129 -17.56 0.49 14.36
CA SER A 129 -17.62 -0.88 13.85
C SER A 129 -16.86 -1.02 12.54
N GLN A 130 -17.04 -0.09 11.60
CA GLN A 130 -16.30 -0.08 10.35
C GLN A 130 -14.79 0.14 10.58
N LEU A 131 -14.44 1.07 11.48
CA LEU A 131 -13.05 1.30 11.87
C LEU A 131 -12.40 0.04 12.42
N LYS A 132 -13.09 -0.69 13.31
CA LYS A 132 -12.61 -1.97 13.84
C LYS A 132 -12.40 -3.02 12.76
N LEU A 133 -13.31 -3.14 11.80
CA LEU A 133 -13.18 -4.07 10.67
C LEU A 133 -11.96 -3.73 9.81
N ILE A 134 -11.70 -2.44 9.55
CA ILE A 134 -10.53 -1.98 8.81
C ILE A 134 -9.25 -2.33 9.57
N ILE A 135 -9.17 -1.99 10.86
CA ILE A 135 -7.99 -2.28 11.68
C ILE A 135 -7.74 -3.80 11.73
N LYS A 136 -8.79 -4.58 12.00
CA LYS A 136 -8.70 -6.04 12.04
C LYS A 136 -8.20 -6.62 10.72
N LYS A 137 -8.77 -6.18 9.59
CA LYS A 137 -8.35 -6.64 8.26
C LYS A 137 -6.88 -6.35 7.99
N VAL A 138 -6.42 -5.12 8.30
CA VAL A 138 -5.01 -4.76 8.12
C VAL A 138 -4.10 -5.60 9.02
N LEU A 139 -4.47 -5.83 10.29
CA LEU A 139 -3.66 -6.64 11.20
C LEU A 139 -3.63 -8.11 10.79
N GLU A 140 -4.72 -8.70 10.27
CA GLU A 140 -4.71 -10.07 9.72
C GLU A 140 -3.80 -10.17 8.49
N ASP A 141 -3.80 -9.16 7.61
CA ASP A 141 -2.87 -9.12 6.48
C ASP A 141 -1.41 -9.01 6.96
N CYS A 142 -1.17 -8.15 7.96
CA CYS A 142 0.15 -8.02 8.58
C CYS A 142 0.62 -9.32 9.23
N TYR A 143 -0.28 -10.04 9.92
CA TYR A 143 0.02 -11.36 10.48
C TYR A 143 0.39 -12.36 9.38
N SER A 144 -0.35 -12.37 8.30
CA SER A 144 -0.06 -13.24 7.15
C SER A 144 1.30 -12.91 6.52
N LEU A 145 1.64 -11.61 6.40
CA LEU A 145 2.96 -11.17 5.94
C LEU A 145 4.07 -11.61 6.90
N ASP A 146 3.87 -11.46 8.22
CA ASP A 146 4.84 -11.91 9.22
C ASP A 146 5.05 -13.43 9.11
N ARG A 147 3.98 -14.22 8.88
CA ARG A 147 4.04 -15.69 8.74
C ARG A 147 4.80 -16.16 7.51
N ILE A 148 4.74 -15.42 6.40
CA ILE A 148 5.52 -15.76 5.20
C ILE A 148 6.93 -15.16 5.19
N GLY A 149 7.33 -14.49 6.28
CA GLY A 149 8.66 -13.89 6.39
C GLY A 149 8.86 -12.61 5.59
N LEU A 150 7.78 -11.94 5.13
CA LEU A 150 7.88 -10.72 4.34
C LEU A 150 7.63 -9.49 5.22
N ASP A 151 8.64 -8.65 5.36
CA ASP A 151 8.52 -7.34 6.01
C ASP A 151 8.20 -6.26 4.98
N HIS A 152 7.10 -5.54 5.17
CA HIS A 152 6.68 -4.46 4.29
C HIS A 152 7.66 -3.27 4.32
N GLY A 153 8.17 -2.96 5.51
CA GLY A 153 9.18 -1.92 5.74
C GLY A 153 8.65 -0.50 5.99
N GLU A 154 7.39 -0.20 5.64
CA GLU A 154 6.84 1.17 5.73
C GLU A 154 5.53 1.29 6.53
N LEU A 155 5.07 0.21 7.19
CA LEU A 155 3.81 0.22 7.94
C LEU A 155 3.82 1.09 9.22
N SER A 156 4.96 1.63 9.60
CA SER A 156 5.02 2.73 10.58
C SER A 156 4.31 3.99 10.08
N ASN A 157 4.30 4.22 8.75
CA ASN A 157 3.56 5.28 8.07
C ASN A 157 2.29 4.73 7.37
N LEU A 158 1.57 3.90 8.07
CA LEU A 158 0.41 3.16 7.56
C LEU A 158 -0.66 4.05 6.90
N SER A 159 -0.78 5.31 7.33
CA SER A 159 -1.73 6.28 6.76
C SER A 159 -1.64 6.43 5.24
N LYS A 160 -0.47 6.16 4.64
CA LYS A 160 -0.22 6.25 3.21
C LYS A 160 -0.25 4.90 2.49
N HIS A 161 -0.18 3.79 3.23
CA HIS A 161 0.05 2.45 2.69
C HIS A 161 -1.15 1.51 2.82
N VAL A 162 -2.33 2.05 3.10
CA VAL A 162 -3.60 1.31 3.09
C VAL A 162 -4.65 2.11 2.35
N ILE A 163 -5.34 1.45 1.41
CA ILE A 163 -6.52 1.98 0.73
C ILE A 163 -7.76 1.39 1.39
N VAL A 164 -8.73 2.26 1.72
CA VAL A 164 -10.06 1.92 2.22
C VAL A 164 -11.07 2.19 1.11
N GLY A 165 -11.70 1.16 0.61
CA GLY A 165 -12.72 1.20 -0.43
C GLY A 165 -13.68 0.04 -0.26
N LYS A 166 -14.13 -0.58 -1.35
CA LYS A 166 -14.92 -1.82 -1.30
C LYS A 166 -14.22 -2.92 -0.50
N LYS A 167 -12.90 -2.92 -0.50
CA LYS A 167 -12.04 -3.75 0.36
C LYS A 167 -10.92 -2.88 0.93
N THR A 168 -10.43 -3.25 2.11
CA THR A 168 -9.25 -2.63 2.71
C THR A 168 -8.01 -3.38 2.21
N THR A 169 -7.03 -2.65 1.66
CA THR A 169 -5.88 -3.26 0.99
C THR A 169 -4.59 -2.53 1.34
N ILE A 170 -3.57 -3.26 1.77
CA ILE A 170 -2.20 -2.75 1.94
C ILE A 170 -1.58 -2.55 0.55
N ILE A 171 -0.89 -1.45 0.33
CA ILE A 171 -0.28 -1.07 -0.95
C ILE A 171 1.19 -0.70 -0.80
N ASP A 172 1.90 -0.62 -1.93
CA ASP A 172 3.28 -0.15 -2.04
C ASP A 172 4.31 -1.04 -1.35
N PHE A 173 4.53 -2.21 -1.93
CA PHE A 173 5.51 -3.21 -1.48
C PHE A 173 6.94 -2.95 -1.97
N GLU A 174 7.20 -1.73 -2.41
CA GLU A 174 8.50 -1.32 -2.98
C GLU A 174 9.66 -1.52 -2.00
N SER A 175 9.48 -1.17 -0.73
CA SER A 175 10.48 -1.30 0.33
C SER A 175 10.49 -2.66 1.02
N SER A 176 9.65 -3.60 0.55
CA SER A 176 9.51 -4.90 1.20
C SER A 176 10.73 -5.80 1.02
N SER A 177 10.96 -6.67 2.00
CA SER A 177 12.09 -7.58 2.03
C SER A 177 11.73 -8.88 2.75
N MET A 178 12.30 -9.99 2.27
CA MET A 178 12.26 -11.28 2.95
C MET A 178 13.53 -11.54 3.79
N ASP A 179 14.52 -10.63 3.72
CA ASP A 179 15.80 -10.74 4.41
C ASP A 179 15.81 -10.00 5.75
N ARG A 180 14.79 -9.15 6.00
CA ARG A 180 14.63 -8.41 7.25
C ARG A 180 13.76 -9.18 8.23
N LYS A 181 14.03 -8.98 9.54
CA LYS A 181 13.12 -9.44 10.58
C LYS A 181 11.77 -8.76 10.43
N VAL A 182 10.72 -9.53 10.33
CA VAL A 182 9.35 -9.02 10.16
C VAL A 182 8.87 -8.20 11.36
N SER A 183 8.11 -7.17 11.08
CA SER A 183 7.56 -6.26 12.08
C SER A 183 6.18 -5.70 11.71
N ASN A 184 5.48 -6.32 10.75
CA ASN A 184 4.27 -5.76 10.16
C ASN A 184 3.16 -5.55 11.20
N VAL A 185 2.81 -6.58 11.98
CA VAL A 185 1.78 -6.47 13.04
C VAL A 185 2.16 -5.42 14.06
N THR A 186 3.41 -5.40 14.52
CA THR A 186 3.85 -4.43 15.55
C THR A 186 3.84 -3.01 15.02
N SER A 187 4.34 -2.78 13.81
CA SER A 187 4.36 -1.47 13.16
C SER A 187 2.95 -0.93 12.88
N ALA A 188 2.08 -1.76 12.31
CA ALA A 188 0.71 -1.39 12.03
C ALA A 188 -0.10 -1.09 13.31
N THR A 189 0.05 -1.93 14.36
CA THR A 189 -0.61 -1.68 15.65
C THR A 189 -0.14 -0.38 16.27
N GLN A 190 1.15 -0.08 16.24
CA GLN A 190 1.68 1.18 16.74
C GLN A 190 1.13 2.37 15.93
N ALA A 191 1.11 2.27 14.60
CA ALA A 191 0.57 3.32 13.75
C ALA A 191 -0.92 3.59 14.00
N PHE A 192 -1.74 2.57 14.23
CA PHE A 192 -3.15 2.74 14.55
C PHE A 192 -3.43 3.21 15.99
N CYS A 193 -2.61 2.79 16.95
CA CYS A 193 -2.99 2.87 18.37
C CYS A 193 -2.02 3.68 19.23
N ILE A 194 -0.79 3.96 18.80
CA ILE A 194 0.26 4.53 19.66
C ILE A 194 0.97 5.70 18.99
N GLY A 195 0.70 6.92 19.45
CA GLY A 195 1.55 8.08 19.19
C GLY A 195 1.54 8.67 17.79
N SER A 196 0.81 8.10 16.84
CA SER A 196 0.67 8.64 15.50
C SER A 196 -0.43 9.72 15.43
N ARG A 197 -0.46 10.50 14.33
CA ARG A 197 -1.56 11.43 14.07
C ARG A 197 -2.91 10.70 14.02
N ILE A 198 -2.99 9.62 13.25
CA ILE A 198 -4.24 8.86 13.09
C ILE A 198 -4.66 8.17 14.39
N SER A 199 -3.72 7.71 15.24
CA SER A 199 -4.07 7.11 16.53
C SER A 199 -4.79 8.08 17.47
N LYS A 200 -4.46 9.38 17.41
CA LYS A 200 -5.16 10.42 18.18
C LYS A 200 -6.60 10.58 17.73
N ILE A 201 -6.86 10.51 16.41
CA ILE A 201 -8.21 10.62 15.84
C ILE A 201 -9.01 9.36 16.15
N ILE A 202 -8.42 8.19 15.91
CA ILE A 202 -9.00 6.89 16.25
C ILE A 202 -9.41 6.81 17.72
N GLY A 203 -8.57 7.31 18.63
CA GLY A 203 -8.85 7.34 20.06
C GLY A 203 -10.07 8.18 20.47
N ARG A 204 -10.58 9.06 19.61
CA ARG A 204 -11.81 9.81 19.82
C ARG A 204 -13.08 9.03 19.44
N VAL A 205 -12.93 8.06 18.55
CA VAL A 205 -14.02 7.25 17.99
C VAL A 205 -14.09 5.88 18.65
N TYR A 206 -12.92 5.37 19.03
CA TYR A 206 -12.75 4.02 19.56
C TYR A 206 -11.83 4.04 20.79
N LYS A 207 -12.28 3.43 21.89
CA LYS A 207 -11.50 3.38 23.14
C LYS A 207 -10.27 2.47 23.00
N ILE A 208 -9.14 3.08 22.62
CA ILE A 208 -7.85 2.39 22.55
C ILE A 208 -7.42 1.96 23.97
N PRO A 209 -6.92 0.73 24.15
CA PRO A 209 -6.38 0.26 25.44
C PRO A 209 -5.21 1.12 25.93
N LYS A 210 -4.93 1.09 27.23
CA LYS A 210 -3.78 1.80 27.82
C LYS A 210 -2.48 1.36 27.10
N LYS A 211 -1.61 2.32 26.79
CA LYS A 211 -0.34 2.12 26.06
C LYS A 211 0.49 0.98 26.66
N GLN A 212 0.61 0.92 28.00
CA GLN A 212 1.39 -0.12 28.67
C GLN A 212 0.87 -1.53 28.37
N LYS A 213 -0.47 -1.73 28.40
CA LYS A 213 -1.08 -3.02 28.09
C LYS A 213 -0.80 -3.43 26.63
N MET A 214 -0.88 -2.47 25.72
CA MET A 214 -0.56 -2.74 24.29
C MET A 214 0.91 -3.10 24.09
N ILE A 215 1.83 -2.39 24.74
CA ILE A 215 3.26 -2.69 24.66
C ILE A 215 3.54 -4.13 25.15
N THR A 216 2.92 -4.55 26.25
CA THR A 216 3.08 -5.91 26.80
C THR A 216 2.65 -6.97 25.78
N VAL A 217 1.45 -6.86 25.21
CA VAL A 217 0.97 -7.86 24.23
C VAL A 217 1.75 -7.82 22.91
N LEU A 218 2.20 -6.63 22.47
CA LEU A 218 3.05 -6.51 21.30
C LEU A 218 4.44 -7.13 21.49
N ARG A 219 5.03 -6.99 22.68
CA ARG A 219 6.30 -7.66 23.02
C ARG A 219 6.14 -9.18 23.01
N ARG A 220 5.05 -9.69 23.60
CA ARG A 220 4.71 -11.12 23.56
C ARG A 220 4.59 -11.59 22.11
N TYR A 221 3.76 -10.94 21.28
CA TYR A 221 3.63 -11.26 19.86
C TYR A 221 4.97 -11.22 19.12
N LYS A 222 5.77 -10.19 19.33
CA LYS A 222 7.08 -10.05 18.67
C LYS A 222 8.06 -11.17 19.03
N HIS A 223 7.93 -11.75 20.21
CA HIS A 223 8.75 -12.86 20.68
C HIS A 223 8.24 -14.21 20.14
N GLU A 224 6.93 -14.45 20.23
CA GLU A 224 6.32 -15.74 19.94
C GLU A 224 5.95 -15.90 18.44
N GLY A 225 5.41 -14.86 17.81
CA GLY A 225 4.93 -14.88 16.41
C GLY A 225 3.81 -15.87 16.13
N THR A 226 3.14 -16.38 17.17
CA THR A 226 2.10 -17.43 17.06
C THR A 226 0.71 -16.83 16.79
N ARG A 227 -0.20 -17.66 16.28
CA ARG A 227 -1.61 -17.28 16.12
C ARG A 227 -2.24 -16.92 17.45
N GLU A 228 -1.93 -17.67 18.51
CA GLU A 228 -2.43 -17.42 19.88
C GLU A 228 -2.04 -16.02 20.38
N SER A 229 -0.74 -15.67 20.27
CA SER A 229 -0.27 -14.34 20.70
C SER A 229 -0.88 -13.21 19.86
N PHE A 230 -1.16 -13.46 18.59
CA PHE A 230 -1.86 -12.52 17.70
C PHE A 230 -3.33 -12.35 18.09
N GLU A 231 -4.05 -13.46 18.36
CA GLU A 231 -5.45 -13.41 18.83
C GLU A 231 -5.58 -12.70 20.18
N ASN A 232 -4.62 -12.92 21.09
CA ASN A 232 -4.56 -12.17 22.32
C ASN A 232 -4.39 -10.66 22.09
N LEU A 233 -3.59 -10.25 21.09
CA LEU A 233 -3.48 -8.85 20.69
C LEU A 233 -4.83 -8.32 20.18
N LEU A 234 -5.53 -9.06 19.30
CA LEU A 234 -6.85 -8.66 18.79
C LEU A 234 -7.88 -8.55 19.92
N ALA A 235 -7.89 -9.51 20.86
CA ALA A 235 -8.78 -9.49 22.03
C ALA A 235 -8.53 -8.25 22.91
N VAL A 236 -7.26 -7.91 23.18
CA VAL A 236 -6.90 -6.70 23.94
C VAL A 236 -7.36 -5.44 23.20
N LEU A 237 -7.24 -5.42 21.87
CA LEU A 237 -7.75 -4.32 21.01
C LEU A 237 -9.28 -4.35 20.86
N LYS A 238 -9.99 -5.39 21.30
CA LYS A 238 -11.45 -5.59 21.12
C LYS A 238 -11.89 -5.58 19.65
N LEU A 239 -11.11 -6.25 18.81
CA LEU A 239 -11.29 -6.39 17.36
C LEU A 239 -11.89 -7.75 16.97
#